data_e27ed720f41b752fbc8e79301f23c080
#
_entry.id   e27ed720f41b752fbc8e79301f23c080
#
_cell.length_a   1.000
_cell.length_b   1.000
_cell.length_c   1.000
_cell.angle_alpha   90.00
_cell.angle_beta   90.00
_cell.angle_gamma   90.00
#
_symmetry.space_group_name_H-M   'P 1'
#
loop_
_entity.id
_entity.type
_entity.pdbx_description
1 polymer ?
#
loop_
_entity_poly.entity_id
_entity_poly.type
_entity_poly.pdbx_seq_one_letter_code
_entity_poly.pdbx_strand_id
1 'polypeptide(L)'
;MQLFYSTDISGGKINLSQSESNHCIKVLRKSINDIVMVVDGMGNLYKTKLIDLNAKKSILEIVDIQKDYGKRENYLHIAIAPTKSSDRLEWFLEKVVEIGIDEITFIRCKNSERTKINMERCEKIILSAAKQSLKAFLPTLNPLMGFDQFINQNHSEVTKSIGYLGDKKSIFLSDYHSDGESHLICIGPEGDFISDEIQIAISNGFECISLGNARLRTETAGVVASTLINL
;
A
#
# COMPACT_ATOMS: atom_id res chain seq x y z
N MET A 1 -3.19 17.87 -11.65
CA MET A 1 -1.71 17.69 -11.61
C MET A 1 -1.40 16.27 -12.03
N GLN A 2 -0.32 16.00 -12.74
CA GLN A 2 0.11 14.66 -13.09
C GLN A 2 1.48 14.39 -12.50
N LEU A 3 1.65 13.25 -11.83
CA LEU A 3 2.90 12.86 -11.21
C LEU A 3 3.69 11.88 -12.08
N PHE A 4 4.99 12.07 -12.10
CA PHE A 4 5.98 11.11 -12.57
C PHE A 4 6.70 10.49 -11.38
N TYR A 5 7.36 9.38 -11.61
CA TYR A 5 8.12 8.68 -10.57
C TYR A 5 9.56 8.45 -11.01
N SER A 6 10.51 8.75 -10.14
CA SER A 6 11.91 8.39 -10.35
C SER A 6 12.68 8.35 -9.03
N THR A 7 13.58 7.37 -8.92
CA THR A 7 14.59 7.26 -7.86
C THR A 7 16.00 7.62 -8.36
N ASP A 8 16.18 7.88 -9.67
CA ASP A 8 17.46 8.30 -10.28
C ASP A 8 17.62 9.81 -10.17
N ILE A 9 18.00 10.26 -8.96
CA ILE A 9 18.12 11.67 -8.56
C ILE A 9 19.54 11.96 -8.15
N SER A 10 20.22 12.88 -8.85
CA SER A 10 21.60 13.26 -8.56
C SER A 10 21.95 14.63 -9.11
N GLY A 11 22.82 15.37 -8.42
CA GLY A 11 23.37 16.65 -8.91
C GLY A 11 22.30 17.69 -9.30
N GLY A 12 21.17 17.75 -8.57
CA GLY A 12 20.07 18.67 -8.89
C GLY A 12 19.24 18.27 -10.11
N LYS A 13 19.40 17.05 -10.61
CA LYS A 13 18.69 16.52 -11.78
C LYS A 13 17.98 15.21 -11.45
N ILE A 14 16.91 14.96 -12.20
CA ILE A 14 16.14 13.69 -12.16
C ILE A 14 16.16 13.09 -13.55
N ASN A 15 16.51 11.81 -13.62
CA ASN A 15 16.43 11.02 -14.83
C ASN A 15 15.15 10.18 -14.82
N LEU A 16 14.31 10.35 -15.85
CA LEU A 16 13.11 9.52 -16.00
C LEU A 16 13.48 8.16 -16.59
N SER A 17 12.81 7.11 -16.12
CA SER A 17 12.86 5.80 -16.78
C SER A 17 12.35 5.86 -18.22
N GLN A 18 12.62 4.83 -19.02
CA GLN A 18 12.14 4.76 -20.39
C GLN A 18 10.60 4.83 -20.47
N SER A 19 9.88 4.18 -19.55
CA SER A 19 8.42 4.21 -19.50
C SER A 19 7.91 5.61 -19.17
N GLU A 20 8.48 6.28 -18.18
CA GLU A 20 8.12 7.64 -17.78
C GLU A 20 8.49 8.65 -18.87
N SER A 21 9.65 8.51 -19.52
CA SER A 21 10.06 9.36 -20.64
C SER A 21 9.12 9.23 -21.83
N ASN A 22 8.74 8.00 -22.21
CA ASN A 22 7.75 7.77 -23.25
C ASN A 22 6.39 8.37 -22.91
N HIS A 23 5.94 8.23 -21.65
CA HIS A 23 4.69 8.84 -21.19
C HIS A 23 4.75 10.37 -21.28
N CYS A 24 5.85 10.97 -20.82
CA CYS A 24 6.09 12.41 -20.87
C CYS A 24 6.00 12.95 -22.32
N ILE A 25 6.69 12.30 -23.26
CA ILE A 25 6.84 12.79 -24.63
C ILE A 25 5.64 12.42 -25.50
N LYS A 26 5.24 11.13 -25.52
CA LYS A 26 4.24 10.62 -26.48
C LYS A 26 2.81 10.81 -26.02
N VAL A 27 2.55 10.67 -24.73
CA VAL A 27 1.19 10.75 -24.19
C VAL A 27 0.86 12.19 -23.79
N LEU A 28 1.72 12.81 -22.99
CA LEU A 28 1.50 14.17 -22.48
C LEU A 28 2.05 15.27 -23.40
N ARG A 29 2.85 14.89 -24.40
CA ARG A 29 3.42 15.80 -25.41
C ARG A 29 4.12 17.01 -24.78
N LYS A 30 4.87 16.75 -23.71
CA LYS A 30 5.66 17.76 -23.01
C LYS A 30 6.81 18.26 -23.87
N SER A 31 7.18 19.52 -23.69
CA SER A 31 8.24 20.23 -24.40
C SER A 31 9.36 20.65 -23.45
N ILE A 32 10.53 20.99 -24.00
CA ILE A 32 11.63 21.58 -23.24
C ILE A 32 11.12 22.84 -22.53
N ASN A 33 11.54 23.01 -21.27
CA ASN A 33 11.12 24.03 -20.30
C ASN A 33 9.74 23.82 -19.65
N ASP A 34 8.98 22.79 -20.03
CA ASP A 34 7.73 22.46 -19.31
C ASP A 34 8.02 22.05 -17.86
N ILE A 35 7.10 22.44 -16.97
CA ILE A 35 7.13 22.02 -15.58
C ILE A 35 6.52 20.62 -15.47
N VAL A 36 7.24 19.76 -14.74
CA VAL A 36 6.86 18.38 -14.47
C VAL A 36 7.00 18.12 -12.97
N MET A 37 5.99 17.47 -12.38
CA MET A 37 6.01 17.08 -10.97
C MET A 37 6.47 15.63 -10.86
N VAL A 38 7.45 15.37 -9.99
CA VAL A 38 8.04 14.04 -9.79
C VAL A 38 8.00 13.69 -8.31
N VAL A 39 7.76 12.42 -8.01
CA VAL A 39 7.90 11.87 -6.66
C VAL A 39 8.94 10.74 -6.64
N ASP A 40 9.57 10.52 -5.50
CA ASP A 40 10.58 9.46 -5.32
C ASP A 40 10.07 8.23 -4.57
N GLY A 41 8.83 8.26 -4.10
CA GLY A 41 8.24 7.21 -3.26
C GLY A 41 8.61 7.29 -1.78
N MET A 42 9.47 8.25 -1.40
CA MET A 42 9.98 8.45 -0.04
C MET A 42 9.44 9.73 0.63
N GLY A 43 8.41 10.32 0.02
CA GLY A 43 7.74 11.52 0.55
C GLY A 43 8.25 12.84 -0.04
N ASN A 44 9.15 12.85 -1.01
CA ASN A 44 9.53 14.07 -1.66
C ASN A 44 8.73 14.31 -2.93
N LEU A 45 8.21 15.53 -3.06
CA LEU A 45 7.59 16.05 -4.28
C LEU A 45 8.50 17.08 -4.90
N TYR A 46 9.01 16.79 -6.09
CA TYR A 46 9.91 17.65 -6.85
C TYR A 46 9.14 18.42 -7.91
N LYS A 47 9.23 19.74 -7.87
CA LYS A 47 8.88 20.60 -9.01
C LYS A 47 10.10 20.68 -9.91
N THR A 48 9.97 20.23 -11.14
CA THR A 48 11.10 20.12 -12.08
C THR A 48 10.80 20.80 -13.39
N LYS A 49 11.86 21.11 -14.14
CA LYS A 49 11.83 21.67 -15.48
C LYS A 49 12.46 20.67 -16.45
N LEU A 50 11.80 20.38 -17.54
CA LEU A 50 12.30 19.47 -18.57
C LEU A 50 13.43 20.12 -19.37
N ILE A 51 14.64 19.56 -19.31
CA ILE A 51 15.84 20.11 -19.96
C ILE A 51 16.38 19.26 -21.11
N ASP A 52 16.02 17.97 -21.15
CA ASP A 52 16.34 17.07 -22.26
C ASP A 52 15.17 16.11 -22.55
N LEU A 53 14.78 16.03 -23.83
CA LEU A 53 13.73 15.18 -24.36
C LEU A 53 14.34 13.97 -25.07
N ASN A 54 14.51 12.89 -24.30
CA ASN A 54 14.96 11.62 -24.84
C ASN A 54 13.97 10.52 -24.47
N ALA A 55 13.42 9.82 -25.47
CA ALA A 55 12.44 8.77 -25.23
C ALA A 55 12.94 7.60 -24.37
N LYS A 56 14.26 7.42 -24.29
CA LYS A 56 14.85 6.39 -23.43
C LYS A 56 15.15 6.91 -22.01
N LYS A 57 15.53 8.19 -21.89
CA LYS A 57 15.95 8.79 -20.61
C LYS A 57 15.85 10.32 -20.71
N SER A 58 14.67 10.88 -20.45
CA SER A 58 14.49 12.33 -20.34
C SER A 58 15.09 12.86 -19.06
N ILE A 59 15.66 14.08 -19.10
CA ILE A 59 16.33 14.71 -17.97
C ILE A 59 15.54 15.94 -17.52
N LEU A 60 15.31 16.01 -16.22
CA LEU A 60 14.62 17.10 -15.54
C LEU A 60 15.60 17.83 -14.60
N GLU A 61 15.54 19.12 -14.55
CA GLU A 61 16.24 19.96 -13.57
C GLU A 61 15.32 20.26 -12.38
N ILE A 62 15.80 20.08 -11.15
CA ILE A 62 15.02 20.34 -9.94
C ILE A 62 14.94 21.85 -9.74
N VAL A 63 13.73 22.39 -9.62
CA VAL A 63 13.44 23.79 -9.35
C VAL A 63 13.09 23.99 -7.88
N ASP A 64 12.35 23.05 -7.28
CA ASP A 64 11.90 23.10 -5.89
C ASP A 64 11.64 21.71 -5.35
N ILE A 65 11.69 21.53 -4.03
CA ILE A 65 11.47 20.28 -3.33
C ILE A 65 10.56 20.52 -2.13
N GLN A 66 9.42 19.85 -2.12
CA GLN A 66 8.56 19.74 -0.95
C GLN A 66 8.79 18.39 -0.29
N LYS A 67 9.37 18.38 0.92
CA LYS A 67 9.58 17.17 1.73
C LYS A 67 8.31 16.80 2.49
N ASP A 68 8.20 15.54 2.85
CA ASP A 68 7.07 14.98 3.62
C ASP A 68 5.69 15.32 3.02
N TYR A 69 5.63 15.38 1.68
CA TYR A 69 4.39 15.70 0.98
C TYR A 69 3.34 14.62 1.20
N GLY A 70 2.25 14.99 1.86
CA GLY A 70 1.16 14.08 2.18
C GLY A 70 1.52 13.02 3.23
N LYS A 71 2.51 13.31 4.12
CA LYS A 71 2.84 12.45 5.25
C LYS A 71 1.62 12.28 6.15
N ARG A 72 1.33 11.04 6.53
CA ARG A 72 0.26 10.70 7.46
C ARG A 72 0.78 10.73 8.89
N GLU A 73 -0.11 10.93 9.83
CA GLU A 73 0.21 10.93 11.27
C GLU A 73 0.25 9.52 11.84
N ASN A 74 -0.60 8.62 11.30
CA ASN A 74 -0.69 7.21 11.70
C ASN A 74 0.04 6.30 10.70
N TYR A 75 0.51 5.16 11.19
CA TYR A 75 1.06 4.08 10.37
C TYR A 75 0.05 2.95 10.26
N LEU A 76 -0.20 2.46 9.06
CA LEU A 76 -1.08 1.33 8.80
C LEU A 76 -0.37 0.22 8.02
N HIS A 77 -0.31 -0.95 8.63
CA HIS A 77 0.12 -2.19 8.01
C HIS A 77 -1.08 -3.14 7.87
N ILE A 78 -1.38 -3.59 6.67
CA ILE A 78 -2.38 -4.64 6.44
C ILE A 78 -1.67 -5.92 5.98
N ALA A 79 -1.80 -6.97 6.81
CA ALA A 79 -1.40 -8.32 6.47
C ALA A 79 -2.62 -9.08 5.93
N ILE A 80 -2.63 -9.40 4.64
CA ILE A 80 -3.82 -9.92 3.96
C ILE A 80 -3.55 -11.25 3.26
N ALA A 81 -4.47 -12.19 3.40
CA ALA A 81 -4.46 -13.38 2.58
C ALA A 81 -4.80 -13.01 1.12
N PRO A 82 -3.97 -13.39 0.13
CA PRO A 82 -4.22 -13.02 -1.25
C PRO A 82 -5.48 -13.73 -1.77
N THR A 83 -6.38 -12.96 -2.37
CA THR A 83 -7.62 -13.49 -2.94
C THR A 83 -7.35 -14.47 -4.08
N LYS A 84 -8.26 -15.41 -4.31
CA LYS A 84 -8.20 -16.35 -5.45
C LYS A 84 -8.15 -15.62 -6.79
N SER A 85 -8.97 -14.58 -6.97
CA SER A 85 -8.96 -13.71 -8.16
C SER A 85 -7.84 -12.69 -8.11
N SER A 86 -7.04 -12.62 -9.18
CA SER A 86 -6.02 -11.58 -9.33
C SER A 86 -6.64 -10.20 -9.40
N ASP A 87 -7.75 -10.03 -10.11
CA ASP A 87 -8.40 -8.73 -10.31
C ASP A 87 -8.88 -8.14 -8.97
N ARG A 88 -9.34 -8.98 -8.04
CA ARG A 88 -9.73 -8.53 -6.70
C ARG A 88 -8.54 -8.11 -5.86
N LEU A 89 -7.43 -8.86 -5.94
CA LEU A 89 -6.19 -8.48 -5.27
C LEU A 89 -5.65 -7.16 -5.82
N GLU A 90 -5.66 -6.99 -7.14
CA GLU A 90 -5.24 -5.77 -7.83
C GLU A 90 -6.13 -4.59 -7.43
N TRP A 91 -7.45 -4.78 -7.37
CA TRP A 91 -8.40 -3.78 -6.90
C TRP A 91 -8.15 -3.39 -5.44
N PHE A 92 -7.89 -4.35 -4.55
CA PHE A 92 -7.51 -4.07 -3.17
C PHE A 92 -6.28 -3.17 -3.11
N LEU A 93 -5.18 -3.56 -3.80
CA LEU A 93 -3.94 -2.79 -3.82
C LEU A 93 -4.16 -1.35 -4.30
N GLU A 94 -4.94 -1.18 -5.37
CA GLU A 94 -5.29 0.14 -5.90
C GLU A 94 -6.01 0.98 -4.84
N LYS A 95 -7.06 0.44 -4.21
CA LYS A 95 -7.91 1.22 -3.29
C LYS A 95 -7.22 1.54 -1.97
N VAL A 96 -6.45 0.63 -1.39
CA VAL A 96 -5.74 0.95 -0.12
C VAL A 96 -4.63 1.97 -0.33
N VAL A 97 -3.98 1.99 -1.50
CA VAL A 97 -3.01 3.04 -1.84
C VAL A 97 -3.70 4.39 -2.02
N GLU A 98 -4.85 4.45 -2.69
CA GLU A 98 -5.64 5.68 -2.83
C GLU A 98 -6.07 6.24 -1.46
N ILE A 99 -6.56 5.40 -0.56
CA ILE A 99 -7.02 5.79 0.78
C ILE A 99 -5.82 6.21 1.64
N GLY A 100 -4.83 5.31 1.77
CA GLY A 100 -3.60 5.52 2.55
C GLY A 100 -3.22 4.24 3.29
N ILE A 101 -2.01 3.77 3.02
CA ILE A 101 -1.40 2.59 3.65
C ILE A 101 0.12 2.74 3.61
N ASP A 102 0.82 2.22 4.63
CA ASP A 102 2.28 2.29 4.70
C ASP A 102 2.94 0.94 4.40
N GLU A 103 2.26 -0.15 4.74
CA GLU A 103 2.82 -1.48 4.53
C GLU A 103 1.74 -2.51 4.20
N ILE A 104 2.06 -3.41 3.26
CA ILE A 104 1.21 -4.53 2.86
C ILE A 104 2.06 -5.79 2.93
N THR A 105 1.58 -6.81 3.67
CA THR A 105 2.19 -8.13 3.69
C THR A 105 1.18 -9.17 3.21
N PHE A 106 1.59 -10.01 2.28
CA PHE A 106 0.77 -11.16 1.90
C PHE A 106 1.01 -12.32 2.85
N ILE A 107 -0.08 -12.85 3.45
CA ILE A 107 -0.01 -13.97 4.40
C ILE A 107 -0.71 -15.21 3.85
N ARG A 108 -0.08 -16.37 3.98
CA ARG A 108 -0.67 -17.65 3.58
C ARG A 108 -1.26 -18.35 4.82
N CYS A 109 -2.57 -18.31 4.92
CA CYS A 109 -3.36 -19.00 5.93
C CYS A 109 -3.70 -20.43 5.49
N LYS A 110 -4.25 -21.24 6.40
CA LYS A 110 -4.64 -22.62 6.13
C LYS A 110 -5.66 -22.75 4.99
N ASN A 111 -6.63 -21.82 4.96
CA ASN A 111 -7.69 -21.79 3.96
C ASN A 111 -7.34 -20.94 2.72
N SER A 112 -6.08 -20.50 2.56
CA SER A 112 -5.65 -19.74 1.39
C SER A 112 -5.59 -20.63 0.15
N GLU A 113 -6.32 -20.27 -0.90
CA GLU A 113 -6.25 -20.96 -2.19
C GLU A 113 -5.04 -20.52 -3.04
N ARG A 114 -4.63 -19.26 -2.92
CA ARG A 114 -3.52 -18.70 -3.70
C ARG A 114 -2.19 -18.90 -2.96
N THR A 115 -1.22 -19.50 -3.65
CA THR A 115 0.11 -19.80 -3.11
C THR A 115 1.25 -19.06 -3.82
N LYS A 116 0.93 -18.28 -4.87
CA LYS A 116 1.92 -17.52 -5.65
C LYS A 116 1.37 -16.14 -6.00
N ILE A 117 2.22 -15.12 -5.91
CA ILE A 117 1.90 -13.74 -6.24
C ILE A 117 2.94 -13.21 -7.22
N ASN A 118 2.47 -12.48 -8.22
CA ASN A 118 3.34 -11.74 -9.13
C ASN A 118 3.66 -10.37 -8.48
N MET A 119 4.75 -10.30 -7.73
CA MET A 119 5.17 -9.09 -7.00
C MET A 119 5.40 -7.91 -7.95
N GLU A 120 6.07 -8.13 -9.08
CA GLU A 120 6.31 -7.08 -10.08
C GLU A 120 5.00 -6.45 -10.59
N ARG A 121 3.96 -7.26 -10.78
CA ARG A 121 2.63 -6.78 -11.16
C ARG A 121 1.99 -5.95 -10.04
N CYS A 122 2.10 -6.41 -8.79
CA CYS A 122 1.57 -5.68 -7.63
C CYS A 122 2.27 -4.32 -7.44
N GLU A 123 3.60 -4.27 -7.57
CA GLU A 123 4.38 -3.02 -7.49
C GLU A 123 3.97 -2.02 -8.57
N LYS A 124 3.73 -2.48 -9.81
CA LYS A 124 3.23 -1.62 -10.91
C LYS A 124 1.86 -1.03 -10.60
N ILE A 125 0.97 -1.80 -9.98
CA ILE A 125 -0.36 -1.34 -9.59
C ILE A 125 -0.25 -0.28 -8.48
N ILE A 126 0.54 -0.55 -7.44
CA ILE A 126 0.80 0.37 -6.34
C ILE A 126 1.35 1.71 -6.88
N LEU A 127 2.37 1.65 -7.74
CA LEU A 127 2.95 2.85 -8.35
C LEU A 127 1.92 3.63 -9.18
N SER A 128 1.11 2.93 -9.96
CA SER A 128 0.05 3.56 -10.77
C SER A 128 -1.00 4.24 -9.89
N ALA A 129 -1.46 3.57 -8.84
CA ALA A 129 -2.43 4.10 -7.89
C ALA A 129 -1.87 5.31 -7.12
N ALA A 130 -0.62 5.24 -6.65
CA ALA A 130 0.05 6.34 -5.97
C ALA A 130 0.17 7.59 -6.86
N LYS A 131 0.58 7.41 -8.11
CA LYS A 131 0.65 8.53 -9.08
C LYS A 131 -0.72 9.15 -9.34
N GLN A 132 -1.76 8.32 -9.51
CA GLN A 132 -3.12 8.76 -9.77
C GLN A 132 -3.71 9.52 -8.58
N SER A 133 -3.46 9.04 -7.36
CA SER A 133 -3.95 9.64 -6.11
C SER A 133 -3.00 10.71 -5.52
N LEU A 134 -1.97 11.10 -6.27
CA LEU A 134 -1.01 12.16 -5.92
C LEU A 134 -0.24 11.89 -4.62
N LYS A 135 0.09 10.63 -4.34
CA LYS A 135 0.87 10.23 -3.17
C LYS A 135 2.37 10.33 -3.47
N ALA A 136 3.14 10.87 -2.53
CA ALA A 136 4.60 10.89 -2.60
C ALA A 136 5.26 9.75 -1.81
N PHE A 137 4.52 9.10 -0.92
CA PHE A 137 4.96 7.89 -0.23
C PHE A 137 4.40 6.65 -0.95
N LEU A 138 5.28 5.69 -1.23
CA LEU A 138 4.87 4.36 -1.69
C LEU A 138 4.86 3.41 -0.49
N PRO A 139 3.83 2.56 -0.34
CA PRO A 139 3.83 1.56 0.72
C PRO A 139 4.91 0.50 0.48
N THR A 140 5.45 -0.03 1.57
CA THR A 140 6.27 -1.23 1.53
C THR A 140 5.40 -2.43 1.16
N LEU A 141 5.82 -3.22 0.18
CA LEU A 141 5.14 -4.44 -0.24
C LEU A 141 5.99 -5.65 0.09
N ASN A 142 5.53 -6.47 1.03
CA ASN A 142 6.21 -7.69 1.44
C ASN A 142 5.69 -8.92 0.66
N PRO A 143 6.58 -9.87 0.36
CA PRO A 143 6.21 -11.10 -0.33
C PRO A 143 5.32 -11.99 0.53
N LEU A 144 4.73 -13.02 -0.11
CA LEU A 144 3.92 -14.03 0.56
C LEU A 144 4.76 -14.84 1.55
N MET A 145 4.35 -14.81 2.82
CA MET A 145 4.92 -15.64 3.89
C MET A 145 3.84 -16.45 4.62
N GLY A 146 4.25 -17.45 5.40
CA GLY A 146 3.32 -18.23 6.21
C GLY A 146 2.70 -17.39 7.33
N PHE A 147 1.42 -17.65 7.65
CA PHE A 147 0.71 -16.95 8.75
C PHE A 147 1.47 -17.06 10.07
N ASP A 148 1.89 -18.28 10.47
CA ASP A 148 2.63 -18.50 11.72
C ASP A 148 3.96 -17.76 11.73
N GLN A 149 4.66 -17.72 10.60
CA GLN A 149 5.92 -16.98 10.46
C GLN A 149 5.69 -15.48 10.64
N PHE A 150 4.61 -14.95 10.09
CA PHE A 150 4.24 -13.53 10.21
C PHE A 150 3.86 -13.17 11.65
N ILE A 151 2.95 -13.91 12.26
CA ILE A 151 2.43 -13.63 13.60
C ILE A 151 3.53 -13.67 14.67
N ASN A 152 4.55 -14.52 14.50
CA ASN A 152 5.66 -14.65 15.45
C ASN A 152 6.77 -13.60 15.24
N GLN A 153 6.65 -12.68 14.27
CA GLN A 153 7.57 -11.55 14.16
C GLN A 153 7.32 -10.54 15.29
N ASN A 154 8.34 -9.72 15.57
CA ASN A 154 8.18 -8.65 16.55
C ASN A 154 7.37 -7.48 15.94
N HIS A 155 6.15 -7.27 16.44
CA HIS A 155 5.26 -6.18 16.08
C HIS A 155 4.91 -5.34 17.32
N SER A 156 5.88 -5.09 18.22
CA SER A 156 5.62 -4.48 19.54
C SER A 156 5.25 -2.99 19.49
N GLU A 157 5.52 -2.31 18.40
CA GLU A 157 5.32 -0.86 18.27
C GLU A 157 3.97 -0.46 17.65
N VAL A 158 3.09 -1.45 17.40
CA VAL A 158 1.79 -1.22 16.77
C VAL A 158 0.66 -1.93 17.51
N THR A 159 -0.52 -1.35 17.47
CA THR A 159 -1.76 -1.99 17.90
C THR A 159 -2.13 -3.10 16.93
N LYS A 160 -2.23 -4.35 17.44
CA LYS A 160 -2.39 -5.55 16.60
C LYS A 160 -3.80 -6.07 16.62
N SER A 161 -4.37 -6.30 15.46
CA SER A 161 -5.73 -6.83 15.35
C SER A 161 -5.87 -7.86 14.22
N ILE A 162 -6.87 -8.73 14.37
CA ILE A 162 -7.21 -9.76 13.40
C ILE A 162 -8.71 -9.74 13.13
N GLY A 163 -9.10 -9.55 11.85
CA GLY A 163 -10.48 -9.58 11.42
C GLY A 163 -11.05 -10.99 11.52
N TYR A 164 -12.08 -11.20 12.32
CA TYR A 164 -12.68 -12.51 12.55
C TYR A 164 -14.20 -12.41 12.72
N LEU A 165 -14.93 -13.28 12.05
CA LEU A 165 -16.40 -13.33 12.06
C LEU A 165 -16.98 -14.46 12.92
N GLY A 166 -16.14 -15.20 13.71
CA GLY A 166 -16.57 -16.34 14.50
C GLY A 166 -17.24 -15.96 15.83
N ASP A 167 -17.49 -16.97 16.67
CA ASP A 167 -18.23 -16.89 17.93
C ASP A 167 -17.52 -16.10 19.05
N LYS A 168 -16.29 -15.66 18.85
CA LYS A 168 -15.58 -14.84 19.84
C LYS A 168 -16.11 -13.41 19.80
N LYS A 169 -16.23 -12.81 20.97
CA LYS A 169 -16.58 -11.39 21.10
C LYS A 169 -15.52 -10.55 20.42
N SER A 170 -15.89 -9.92 19.30
CA SER A 170 -15.03 -9.00 18.54
C SER A 170 -15.42 -7.56 18.88
N ILE A 171 -14.43 -6.68 18.93
CA ILE A 171 -14.61 -5.24 19.11
C ILE A 171 -14.73 -4.62 17.72
N PHE A 172 -15.62 -3.66 17.54
CA PHE A 172 -15.64 -2.91 16.27
C PHE A 172 -14.34 -2.14 16.10
N LEU A 173 -13.73 -2.20 14.91
CA LEU A 173 -12.46 -1.51 14.64
C LEU A 173 -12.59 0.00 14.88
N SER A 174 -13.74 0.60 14.57
CA SER A 174 -14.04 2.01 14.88
C SER A 174 -14.00 2.36 16.36
N ASP A 175 -14.27 1.39 17.24
CA ASP A 175 -14.27 1.59 18.69
C ASP A 175 -12.92 1.23 19.33
N TYR A 176 -12.07 0.53 18.56
CA TYR A 176 -10.74 0.06 18.99
C TYR A 176 -9.62 0.99 18.52
N HIS A 177 -9.86 1.76 17.47
CA HIS A 177 -8.92 2.71 16.90
C HIS A 177 -8.92 4.03 17.71
N SER A 178 -7.73 4.57 17.94
CA SER A 178 -7.53 5.93 18.45
C SER A 178 -6.71 6.73 17.45
N ASP A 179 -7.01 8.01 17.32
CA ASP A 179 -6.31 8.91 16.37
C ASP A 179 -4.80 8.92 16.63
N GLY A 180 -4.01 8.84 15.57
CA GLY A 180 -2.55 8.86 15.62
C GLY A 180 -1.89 7.54 16.03
N GLU A 181 -2.64 6.50 16.31
CA GLU A 181 -2.07 5.19 16.61
C GLU A 181 -1.62 4.44 15.35
N SER A 182 -0.56 3.65 15.52
CA SER A 182 -0.06 2.74 14.49
C SER A 182 -0.76 1.39 14.58
N HIS A 183 -1.24 0.88 13.47
CA HIS A 183 -2.04 -0.35 13.41
C HIS A 183 -1.44 -1.41 12.49
N LEU A 184 -1.52 -2.66 12.95
CA LEU A 184 -1.33 -3.86 12.14
C LEU A 184 -2.63 -4.67 12.15
N ILE A 185 -3.21 -4.90 10.97
CA ILE A 185 -4.48 -5.59 10.81
C ILE A 185 -4.31 -6.82 9.92
N CYS A 186 -4.65 -8.00 10.45
CA CYS A 186 -4.67 -9.24 9.68
C CYS A 186 -6.06 -9.47 9.07
N ILE A 187 -6.11 -9.73 7.75
CA ILE A 187 -7.34 -10.04 6.99
C ILE A 187 -7.22 -11.43 6.39
N GLY A 188 -8.15 -12.31 6.73
CA GLY A 188 -8.18 -13.71 6.33
C GLY A 188 -8.56 -13.95 4.87
N PRO A 189 -8.41 -15.21 4.40
CA PRO A 189 -8.86 -15.64 3.09
C PRO A 189 -10.40 -15.74 3.03
N GLU A 190 -10.94 -16.10 1.86
CA GLU A 190 -12.38 -16.28 1.66
C GLU A 190 -13.00 -17.35 2.58
N GLY A 191 -12.19 -18.32 3.03
CA GLY A 191 -12.58 -19.38 3.98
C GLY A 191 -12.34 -19.04 5.45
N ASP A 192 -12.01 -17.77 5.75
CA ASP A 192 -11.64 -17.28 7.08
C ASP A 192 -10.40 -17.96 7.69
N PHE A 193 -9.94 -17.47 8.82
CA PHE A 193 -8.92 -18.11 9.65
C PHE A 193 -9.49 -19.34 10.34
N ILE A 194 -8.68 -20.38 10.55
CA ILE A 194 -9.06 -21.51 11.40
C ILE A 194 -8.88 -21.15 12.89
N SER A 195 -9.53 -21.91 13.77
CA SER A 195 -9.48 -21.66 15.21
C SER A 195 -8.05 -21.65 15.78
N ASP A 196 -7.16 -22.49 15.26
CA ASP A 196 -5.77 -22.55 15.71
C ASP A 196 -5.01 -21.27 15.33
N GLU A 197 -5.23 -20.72 14.13
CA GLU A 197 -4.63 -19.45 13.68
C GLU A 197 -5.09 -18.30 14.59
N ILE A 198 -6.38 -18.25 14.92
CA ILE A 198 -6.92 -17.25 15.86
C ILE A 198 -6.30 -17.38 17.24
N GLN A 199 -6.12 -18.61 17.77
CA GLN A 199 -5.48 -18.82 19.08
C GLN A 199 -4.02 -18.36 19.07
N ILE A 200 -3.26 -18.68 18.01
CA ILE A 200 -1.88 -18.24 17.83
C ILE A 200 -1.81 -16.71 17.81
N ALA A 201 -2.70 -16.05 17.03
CA ALA A 201 -2.73 -14.59 16.96
C ALA A 201 -3.01 -13.96 18.34
N ILE A 202 -4.03 -14.44 19.07
CA ILE A 202 -4.36 -13.95 20.42
C ILE A 202 -3.18 -14.13 21.38
N SER A 203 -2.50 -15.29 21.33
CA SER A 203 -1.33 -15.57 22.16
C SER A 203 -0.15 -14.63 21.87
N ASN A 204 -0.12 -14.03 20.68
CA ASN A 204 0.85 -13.02 20.26
C ASN A 204 0.33 -11.58 20.43
N GLY A 205 -0.78 -11.38 21.15
CA GLY A 205 -1.32 -10.08 21.50
C GLY A 205 -2.14 -9.40 20.40
N PHE A 206 -2.73 -10.18 19.47
CA PHE A 206 -3.70 -9.66 18.51
C PHE A 206 -5.11 -9.69 19.11
N GLU A 207 -5.85 -8.60 18.96
CA GLU A 207 -7.26 -8.52 19.33
C GLU A 207 -8.17 -8.91 18.17
N CYS A 208 -9.25 -9.64 18.46
CA CYS A 208 -10.26 -9.97 17.45
C CYS A 208 -11.14 -8.74 17.17
N ILE A 209 -11.18 -8.32 15.93
CA ILE A 209 -11.97 -7.15 15.52
C ILE A 209 -13.05 -7.51 14.51
N SER A 210 -14.11 -6.71 14.52
CA SER A 210 -15.17 -6.69 13.51
C SER A 210 -15.08 -5.43 12.66
N LEU A 211 -15.31 -5.58 11.36
CA LEU A 211 -15.38 -4.47 10.41
C LEU A 211 -16.83 -4.05 10.10
N GLY A 212 -17.78 -4.51 10.89
CA GLY A 212 -19.20 -4.24 10.74
C GLY A 212 -20.06 -5.50 10.76
N ASN A 213 -21.38 -5.34 10.62
CA ASN A 213 -22.35 -6.43 10.74
C ASN A 213 -22.51 -7.27 9.45
N ALA A 214 -21.93 -6.83 8.34
CA ALA A 214 -22.02 -7.52 7.07
C ALA A 214 -20.83 -8.45 6.84
N ARG A 215 -21.09 -9.60 6.23
CA ARG A 215 -20.00 -10.46 5.74
C ARG A 215 -19.32 -9.79 4.56
N LEU A 216 -18.08 -9.39 4.72
CA LEU A 216 -17.27 -8.77 3.67
C LEU A 216 -16.43 -9.83 2.95
N ARG A 217 -16.10 -9.58 1.69
CA ARG A 217 -15.05 -10.31 0.98
C ARG A 217 -13.69 -9.85 1.47
N THR A 218 -12.67 -10.67 1.33
CA THR A 218 -11.29 -10.39 1.77
C THR A 218 -10.79 -9.02 1.27
N GLU A 219 -10.90 -8.74 -0.03
CA GLU A 219 -10.51 -7.46 -0.62
C GLU A 219 -11.31 -6.28 -0.06
N THR A 220 -12.61 -6.48 0.16
CA THR A 220 -13.48 -5.46 0.74
C THR A 220 -13.14 -5.21 2.21
N ALA A 221 -12.86 -6.26 2.97
CA ALA A 221 -12.46 -6.15 4.36
C ALA A 221 -11.18 -5.32 4.52
N GLY A 222 -10.17 -5.57 3.66
CA GLY A 222 -8.94 -4.78 3.65
C GLY A 222 -9.17 -3.29 3.34
N VAL A 223 -10.05 -2.99 2.37
CA VAL A 223 -10.40 -1.60 2.02
C VAL A 223 -11.17 -0.92 3.15
N VAL A 224 -12.14 -1.60 3.76
CA VAL A 224 -12.90 -1.07 4.91
C VAL A 224 -11.98 -0.83 6.10
N ALA A 225 -11.08 -1.76 6.42
CA ALA A 225 -10.09 -1.59 7.48
C ALA A 225 -9.21 -0.35 7.23
N SER A 226 -8.68 -0.20 6.01
CA SER A 226 -7.89 0.98 5.64
C SER A 226 -8.71 2.27 5.77
N THR A 227 -9.98 2.27 5.38
CA THR A 227 -10.85 3.46 5.48
C THR A 227 -11.08 3.85 6.94
N LEU A 228 -11.39 2.89 7.81
CA LEU A 228 -11.69 3.17 9.22
C LEU A 228 -10.48 3.74 9.99
N ILE A 229 -9.26 3.33 9.63
CA ILE A 229 -8.02 3.84 10.26
C ILE A 229 -7.63 5.23 9.73
N ASN A 230 -8.11 5.63 8.55
CA ASN A 230 -7.76 6.92 7.94
C ASN A 230 -8.86 8.00 8.10
N LEU A 231 -9.98 7.68 8.77
CA LEU A 231 -11.02 8.65 9.10
C LEU A 231 -10.75 9.36 10.42
#